data_6d6135042dc9931f9d89c89cefdd9a51
#
_entry.id   6d6135042dc9931f9d89c89cefdd9a51
#
_cell.length_a   1.000
_cell.length_b   1.000
_cell.length_c   1.000
_cell.angle_alpha   90.00
_cell.angle_beta   90.00
_cell.angle_gamma   90.00
#
_symmetry.space_group_name_H-M   'P 1'
#
loop_
_entity.id
_entity.type
_entity.pdbx_description
1 polymer ?
#
loop_
_entity_poly.entity_id
_entity_poly.type
_entity_poly.pdbx_seq_one_letter_code
_entity_poly.pdbx_strand_id
1 'polypeptide(L)'
;MIGSRSGPSASAASWGCVRCTQTTSPAWWWTPKKNLFHCYGCRRSGDVIRFVELYHEVDFPQAVALLREWCGVAPVLHEADRFYRMQLHRHGEAVAYLHRRGIRSPELIEHMRIGYAPGGCLRGWLTQLGYPLPALRRAGLVTAAGYDTYRHRIVFPLEGNLYGRSVSDSAPPHRFLPGAKGGLYSWAQAQSYPEVILVEGLFDYAVLWEAGFRNVTCSLGTHLNALQLRQLCDGPRTVYLALDADANGSGQQAAQSLSQTLRERGVAARLVSLPEDHGPNSFFVCGGTAKEFQHLLEVACL
;
A
#
# COMPACT_ATOMS: atom_id res chain seq x y z
N MET A 1 44.47 -19.05 -7.02
CA MET A 1 44.66 -18.03 -5.97
C MET A 1 43.46 -17.05 -6.08
N ILE A 2 42.45 -17.27 -5.25
CA ILE A 2 41.21 -16.49 -5.24
C ILE A 2 41.39 -15.45 -4.14
N GLY A 3 41.52 -14.17 -4.55
CA GLY A 3 41.66 -13.07 -3.62
C GLY A 3 40.34 -12.79 -2.90
N SER A 4 40.33 -12.96 -1.60
CA SER A 4 39.29 -12.54 -0.68
C SER A 4 39.13 -11.01 -0.72
N ARG A 5 38.02 -10.51 -1.24
CA ARG A 5 37.65 -9.09 -1.06
C ARG A 5 36.98 -8.96 0.32
N SER A 6 37.74 -8.47 1.27
CA SER A 6 37.25 -7.97 2.54
C SER A 6 36.29 -6.81 2.30
N GLY A 7 35.05 -6.90 2.82
CA GLY A 7 34.10 -5.79 2.81
C GLY A 7 34.62 -4.61 3.65
N PRO A 8 34.21 -3.37 3.37
CA PRO A 8 34.70 -2.20 4.06
C PRO A 8 34.26 -2.24 5.55
N SER A 9 35.26 -2.13 6.41
CA SER A 9 35.08 -1.87 7.86
C SER A 9 34.30 -0.58 8.04
N ALA A 10 33.46 -0.51 9.09
CA ALA A 10 32.62 0.62 9.45
C ALA A 10 33.45 1.82 9.96
N SER A 11 34.29 2.40 9.10
CA SER A 11 34.87 3.72 9.26
C SER A 11 34.13 4.69 8.34
N ALA A 12 33.72 5.84 8.89
CA ALA A 12 33.01 6.93 8.22
C ALA A 12 33.51 7.16 6.78
N ALA A 13 32.86 6.55 5.79
CA ALA A 13 33.18 6.75 4.40
C ALA A 13 32.44 8.00 3.91
N SER A 14 33.16 9.07 3.65
CA SER A 14 32.68 10.24 2.96
C SER A 14 32.59 9.96 1.47
N TRP A 15 31.40 9.98 0.90
CA TRP A 15 31.16 9.82 -0.54
C TRP A 15 30.68 11.17 -1.13
N GLY A 16 31.04 11.44 -2.37
CA GLY A 16 30.77 12.73 -3.04
C GLY A 16 29.29 13.10 -3.12
N CYS A 17 28.99 14.34 -3.40
CA CYS A 17 27.65 14.92 -3.43
C CYS A 17 26.64 14.03 -4.16
N VAL A 18 25.48 13.80 -3.54
CA VAL A 18 24.27 13.36 -4.25
C VAL A 18 24.07 14.36 -5.40
N ARG A 19 24.18 13.95 -6.64
CA ARG A 19 24.24 14.65 -7.93
C ARG A 19 23.76 16.12 -8.06
N CYS A 20 23.74 16.91 -7.02
CA CYS A 20 23.17 18.26 -7.02
C CYS A 20 24.19 19.39 -6.95
N THR A 21 25.50 19.14 -6.80
CA THR A 21 26.51 20.19 -6.85
C THR A 21 27.83 19.65 -7.41
N GLN A 22 28.45 20.40 -8.29
CA GLN A 22 29.82 20.18 -8.79
C GLN A 22 30.86 20.56 -7.70
N THR A 23 30.84 19.91 -6.55
CA THR A 23 31.80 20.15 -5.48
C THR A 23 32.79 18.98 -5.39
N THR A 24 34.07 19.32 -5.33
CA THR A 24 35.21 18.41 -5.24
C THR A 24 35.41 17.81 -3.85
N SER A 25 34.53 18.11 -2.89
CA SER A 25 34.61 17.64 -1.50
C SER A 25 33.37 16.83 -1.11
N PRO A 26 33.51 15.78 -0.27
CA PRO A 26 32.38 15.00 0.21
C PRO A 26 31.46 15.89 1.07
N ALA A 27 30.25 16.11 0.57
CA ALA A 27 29.34 17.10 1.13
C ALA A 27 28.20 16.48 1.97
N TRP A 28 28.22 15.17 2.24
CA TRP A 28 27.13 14.55 2.96
C TRP A 28 27.60 13.60 4.07
N TRP A 29 26.73 13.48 5.09
CA TRP A 29 26.96 12.68 6.28
C TRP A 29 25.81 11.67 6.46
N TRP A 30 26.17 10.43 6.75
CA TRP A 30 25.21 9.37 7.10
C TRP A 30 25.27 9.05 8.59
N THR A 31 24.13 8.99 9.26
CA THR A 31 24.01 8.61 10.66
C THR A 31 23.39 7.20 10.76
N PRO A 32 24.19 6.13 10.84
CA PRO A 32 23.68 4.74 10.76
C PRO A 32 22.63 4.43 11.82
N LYS A 33 22.81 4.91 13.05
CA LYS A 33 21.88 4.68 14.17
C LYS A 33 20.49 5.28 13.95
N LYS A 34 20.40 6.37 13.21
CA LYS A 34 19.13 7.05 12.91
C LYS A 34 18.62 6.77 11.50
N ASN A 35 19.42 6.09 10.69
CA ASN A 35 19.13 5.82 9.27
C ASN A 35 18.86 7.11 8.46
N LEU A 36 19.57 8.19 8.78
CA LEU A 36 19.39 9.51 8.17
C LEU A 36 20.68 9.98 7.50
N PHE A 37 20.52 10.66 6.35
CA PHE A 37 21.60 11.42 5.72
C PHE A 37 21.34 12.92 5.77
N HIS A 38 22.41 13.70 5.69
CA HIS A 38 22.39 15.15 5.49
C HIS A 38 23.49 15.56 4.51
N CYS A 39 23.10 16.30 3.48
CA CYS A 39 24.05 16.85 2.51
C CYS A 39 24.30 18.33 2.81
N TYR A 40 25.51 18.68 3.25
CA TYR A 40 25.89 20.05 3.53
C TYR A 40 25.99 20.92 2.27
N GLY A 41 26.24 20.33 1.09
CA GLY A 41 26.33 21.04 -0.17
C GLY A 41 25.00 21.56 -0.68
N CYS A 42 23.98 20.71 -0.72
CA CYS A 42 22.64 21.06 -1.21
C CYS A 42 21.57 21.17 -0.11
N ARG A 43 21.95 21.02 1.17
CA ARG A 43 21.10 21.07 2.36
C ARG A 43 19.95 20.07 2.38
N ARG A 44 19.99 19.04 1.49
CA ARG A 44 19.00 17.96 1.48
C ARG A 44 19.32 16.95 2.56
N SER A 45 18.26 16.43 3.17
CA SER A 45 18.35 15.40 4.19
C SER A 45 17.17 14.44 4.07
N GLY A 46 17.26 13.27 4.69
CA GLY A 46 16.21 12.28 4.68
C GLY A 46 16.71 10.91 5.12
N ASP A 47 15.88 9.91 4.95
CA ASP A 47 16.20 8.51 5.15
C ASP A 47 16.84 7.86 3.89
N VAL A 48 17.06 6.55 3.95
CA VAL A 48 17.63 5.79 2.83
C VAL A 48 16.76 5.85 1.57
N ILE A 49 15.42 5.91 1.72
CA ILE A 49 14.52 5.98 0.56
C ILE A 49 14.71 7.33 -0.13
N ARG A 50 14.67 8.41 0.64
CA ARG A 50 14.92 9.76 0.11
C ARG A 50 16.30 9.90 -0.52
N PHE A 51 17.30 9.22 0.01
CA PHE A 51 18.63 9.16 -0.61
C PHE A 51 18.56 8.54 -2.01
N VAL A 52 17.88 7.38 -2.14
CA VAL A 52 17.74 6.67 -3.42
C VAL A 52 16.93 7.48 -4.43
N GLU A 53 15.83 8.13 -4.01
CA GLU A 53 15.06 9.04 -4.87
C GLU A 53 15.96 10.12 -5.48
N LEU A 54 16.78 10.75 -4.64
CA LEU A 54 17.66 11.85 -5.06
C LEU A 54 18.87 11.38 -5.90
N TYR A 55 19.42 10.22 -5.57
CA TYR A 55 20.61 9.67 -6.23
C TYR A 55 20.31 9.10 -7.61
N HIS A 56 19.18 8.41 -7.75
CA HIS A 56 18.75 7.78 -9.01
C HIS A 56 17.76 8.63 -9.80
N GLU A 57 17.34 9.80 -9.27
CA GLU A 57 16.34 10.68 -9.90
C GLU A 57 15.03 9.95 -10.19
N VAL A 58 14.61 9.13 -9.23
CA VAL A 58 13.40 8.32 -9.29
C VAL A 58 12.38 8.79 -8.24
N ASP A 59 11.12 8.41 -8.41
CA ASP A 59 10.09 8.65 -7.41
C ASP A 59 10.17 7.65 -6.25
N PHE A 60 9.35 7.90 -5.21
CA PHE A 60 9.32 7.06 -4.00
C PHE A 60 9.04 5.58 -4.30
N PRO A 61 8.03 5.19 -5.12
CA PRO A 61 7.79 3.81 -5.49
C PRO A 61 9.00 3.13 -6.15
N GLN A 62 9.62 3.81 -7.08
CA GLN A 62 10.81 3.32 -7.79
C GLN A 62 12.02 3.18 -6.85
N ALA A 63 12.23 4.14 -5.96
CA ALA A 63 13.29 4.06 -4.94
C ALA A 63 13.10 2.88 -3.99
N VAL A 64 11.86 2.64 -3.55
CA VAL A 64 11.51 1.48 -2.72
C VAL A 64 11.71 0.17 -3.48
N ALA A 65 11.35 0.10 -4.76
CA ALA A 65 11.56 -1.07 -5.61
C ALA A 65 13.05 -1.40 -5.75
N LEU A 66 13.89 -0.41 -6.04
CA LEU A 66 15.35 -0.56 -6.11
C LEU A 66 15.94 -1.05 -4.78
N LEU A 67 15.56 -0.44 -3.66
CA LEU A 67 16.03 -0.87 -2.35
C LEU A 67 15.61 -2.31 -2.01
N ARG A 68 14.43 -2.72 -2.40
CA ARG A 68 13.93 -4.09 -2.20
C ARG A 68 14.65 -5.11 -3.06
N GLU A 69 14.92 -4.76 -4.31
CA GLU A 69 15.74 -5.58 -5.20
C GLU A 69 17.15 -5.79 -4.58
N TRP A 70 17.80 -4.71 -4.14
CA TRP A 70 19.11 -4.80 -3.48
C TRP A 70 19.10 -5.58 -2.18
N CYS A 71 17.99 -5.52 -1.43
CA CYS A 71 17.84 -6.28 -0.18
C CYS A 71 17.33 -7.72 -0.40
N GLY A 72 16.99 -8.12 -1.63
CA GLY A 72 16.41 -9.43 -1.94
C GLY A 72 15.00 -9.65 -1.36
N VAL A 73 14.27 -8.54 -1.07
CA VAL A 73 12.91 -8.62 -0.49
C VAL A 73 11.84 -8.73 -1.56
N ALA A 74 12.00 -8.05 -2.70
CA ALA A 74 11.01 -8.06 -3.77
C ALA A 74 10.75 -9.48 -4.33
N PRO A 75 11.75 -10.32 -4.63
CA PRO A 75 11.50 -11.68 -5.11
C PRO A 75 10.72 -12.53 -4.12
N VAL A 76 11.04 -12.45 -2.81
CA VAL A 76 10.36 -13.28 -1.81
C VAL A 76 8.93 -12.83 -1.54
N LEU A 77 8.62 -11.52 -1.67
CA LEU A 77 7.23 -11.03 -1.59
C LEU A 77 6.41 -11.49 -2.78
N HIS A 78 6.99 -11.51 -3.98
CA HIS A 78 6.34 -12.04 -5.18
C HIS A 78 5.99 -13.52 -5.05
N GLU A 79 6.93 -14.33 -4.53
CA GLU A 79 6.69 -15.74 -4.27
C GLU A 79 5.64 -15.95 -3.17
N ALA A 80 5.65 -15.15 -2.10
CA ALA A 80 4.62 -15.22 -1.06
C ALA A 80 3.22 -14.89 -1.61
N ASP A 81 3.10 -13.87 -2.46
CA ASP A 81 1.85 -13.53 -3.15
C ASP A 81 1.37 -14.71 -4.00
N ARG A 82 2.25 -15.29 -4.83
CA ARG A 82 1.95 -16.47 -5.62
C ARG A 82 1.44 -17.63 -4.76
N PHE A 83 2.11 -17.89 -3.64
CA PHE A 83 1.69 -18.93 -2.69
C PHE A 83 0.28 -18.66 -2.15
N TYR A 84 0.01 -17.44 -1.67
CA TYR A 84 -1.30 -17.10 -1.09
C TYR A 84 -2.44 -17.18 -2.12
N ARG A 85 -2.21 -16.79 -3.36
CA ARG A 85 -3.19 -16.96 -4.46
C ARG A 85 -3.53 -18.44 -4.71
N MET A 86 -2.53 -19.33 -4.70
CA MET A 86 -2.77 -20.78 -4.83
C MET A 86 -3.58 -21.35 -3.65
N GLN A 87 -3.53 -20.73 -2.46
CA GLN A 87 -4.27 -21.20 -1.30
C GLN A 87 -5.74 -20.78 -1.32
N LEU A 88 -6.11 -19.69 -1.96
CA LEU A 88 -7.46 -19.11 -1.86
C LEU A 88 -8.56 -20.14 -2.16
N HIS A 89 -8.49 -20.80 -3.30
CA HIS A 89 -9.53 -21.76 -3.75
C HIS A 89 -9.46 -23.12 -3.05
N ARG A 90 -8.44 -23.37 -2.25
CA ARG A 90 -8.30 -24.59 -1.45
C ARG A 90 -8.96 -24.46 -0.07
N HIS A 91 -9.42 -23.27 0.27
CA HIS A 91 -9.97 -22.95 1.61
C HIS A 91 -11.35 -22.30 1.47
N GLY A 92 -12.39 -23.10 1.64
CA GLY A 92 -13.79 -22.68 1.48
C GLY A 92 -14.20 -21.53 2.40
N GLU A 93 -13.61 -21.44 3.59
CA GLU A 93 -13.82 -20.35 4.55
C GLU A 93 -13.36 -19.00 4.00
N ALA A 94 -12.27 -18.98 3.23
CA ALA A 94 -11.75 -17.76 2.60
C ALA A 94 -12.69 -17.28 1.50
N VAL A 95 -13.14 -18.21 0.63
CA VAL A 95 -14.09 -17.90 -0.44
C VAL A 95 -15.43 -17.43 0.15
N ALA A 96 -15.93 -18.11 1.17
CA ALA A 96 -17.16 -17.71 1.87
C ALA A 96 -17.02 -16.32 2.51
N TYR A 97 -15.85 -15.97 3.05
CA TYR A 97 -15.60 -14.65 3.58
C TYR A 97 -15.66 -13.58 2.48
N LEU A 98 -15.02 -13.81 1.32
CA LEU A 98 -15.07 -12.89 0.18
C LEU A 98 -16.51 -12.66 -0.30
N HIS A 99 -17.30 -13.76 -0.43
CA HIS A 99 -18.69 -13.66 -0.84
C HIS A 99 -19.54 -12.83 0.14
N ARG A 100 -19.35 -12.99 1.45
CA ARG A 100 -20.01 -12.16 2.48
C ARG A 100 -19.62 -10.68 2.38
N ARG A 101 -18.42 -10.39 1.87
CA ARG A 101 -17.92 -9.04 1.64
C ARG A 101 -18.26 -8.50 0.24
N GLY A 102 -19.16 -9.19 -0.49
CA GLY A 102 -19.61 -8.75 -1.82
C GLY A 102 -18.67 -9.05 -2.97
N ILE A 103 -17.56 -9.76 -2.74
CA ILE A 103 -16.58 -10.12 -3.78
C ILE A 103 -16.92 -11.51 -4.30
N ARG A 104 -17.43 -11.59 -5.53
CA ARG A 104 -17.89 -12.85 -6.15
C ARG A 104 -17.27 -13.13 -7.52
N SER A 105 -16.91 -12.08 -8.27
CA SER A 105 -16.35 -12.20 -9.61
C SER A 105 -14.94 -12.81 -9.57
N PRO A 106 -14.69 -13.92 -10.30
CA PRO A 106 -13.34 -14.43 -10.50
C PRO A 106 -12.40 -13.41 -11.15
N GLU A 107 -12.94 -12.56 -12.05
CA GLU A 107 -12.20 -11.50 -12.72
C GLU A 107 -11.69 -10.47 -11.71
N LEU A 108 -12.52 -10.05 -10.75
CA LEU A 108 -12.11 -9.13 -9.67
C LEU A 108 -11.05 -9.78 -8.77
N ILE A 109 -11.24 -11.05 -8.40
CA ILE A 109 -10.28 -11.80 -7.57
C ILE A 109 -8.90 -11.83 -8.25
N GLU A 110 -8.87 -12.10 -9.54
CA GLU A 110 -7.64 -12.11 -10.33
C GLU A 110 -7.06 -10.70 -10.53
N HIS A 111 -7.90 -9.71 -10.83
CA HIS A 111 -7.50 -8.30 -10.96
C HIS A 111 -6.81 -7.80 -9.69
N MET A 112 -7.40 -8.05 -8.54
CA MET A 112 -6.84 -7.67 -7.24
C MET A 112 -5.76 -8.64 -6.73
N ARG A 113 -5.54 -9.75 -7.41
CA ARG A 113 -4.62 -10.83 -7.03
C ARG A 113 -4.86 -11.33 -5.60
N ILE A 114 -6.12 -11.51 -5.24
CA ILE A 114 -6.51 -11.88 -3.88
C ILE A 114 -6.01 -13.28 -3.55
N GLY A 115 -5.35 -13.41 -2.40
CA GLY A 115 -4.87 -14.67 -1.87
C GLY A 115 -5.42 -14.97 -0.47
N TYR A 116 -5.07 -16.14 0.04
CA TYR A 116 -5.37 -16.54 1.41
C TYR A 116 -4.15 -17.09 2.12
N ALA A 117 -3.96 -16.68 3.36
CA ALA A 117 -2.92 -17.18 4.25
C ALA A 117 -3.53 -18.13 5.29
N PRO A 118 -3.46 -19.45 5.09
CA PRO A 118 -3.95 -20.42 6.09
C PRO A 118 -3.10 -20.42 7.37
N GLY A 119 -1.81 -20.08 7.25
CA GLY A 119 -0.80 -20.08 8.31
C GLY A 119 -0.08 -21.42 8.43
N GLY A 120 1.15 -21.36 8.91
CA GLY A 120 1.99 -22.53 9.24
C GLY A 120 2.70 -23.19 8.06
N CYS A 121 2.46 -22.79 6.82
CA CYS A 121 3.00 -23.45 5.63
C CYS A 121 3.85 -22.58 4.71
N LEU A 122 3.71 -21.25 4.78
CA LEU A 122 4.47 -20.34 3.91
C LEU A 122 5.98 -20.47 4.13
N ARG A 123 6.44 -20.46 5.40
CA ARG A 123 7.87 -20.59 5.72
C ARG A 123 8.47 -21.84 5.09
N GLY A 124 7.83 -22.99 5.28
CA GLY A 124 8.30 -24.26 4.72
C GLY A 124 8.41 -24.21 3.20
N TRP A 125 7.39 -23.69 2.54
CA TRP A 125 7.34 -23.56 1.09
C TRP A 125 8.44 -22.63 0.55
N LEU A 126 8.62 -21.45 1.13
CA LEU A 126 9.68 -20.51 0.72
C LEU A 126 11.09 -21.05 1.00
N THR A 127 11.27 -21.78 2.10
CA THR A 127 12.56 -22.43 2.39
C THR A 127 12.90 -23.51 1.36
N GLN A 128 11.92 -24.29 0.90
CA GLN A 128 12.12 -25.27 -0.18
C GLN A 128 12.50 -24.60 -1.51
N LEU A 129 12.04 -23.38 -1.77
CA LEU A 129 12.45 -22.57 -2.91
C LEU A 129 13.85 -21.93 -2.75
N GLY A 130 14.55 -22.19 -1.64
CA GLY A 130 15.90 -21.69 -1.40
C GLY A 130 15.98 -20.33 -0.69
N TYR A 131 14.86 -19.75 -0.25
CA TYR A 131 14.90 -18.49 0.49
C TYR A 131 15.35 -18.71 1.94
N PRO A 132 16.46 -18.12 2.40
CA PRO A 132 16.95 -18.31 3.75
C PRO A 132 16.07 -17.60 4.79
N LEU A 133 15.92 -18.18 5.98
CA LEU A 133 15.11 -17.63 7.06
C LEU A 133 15.38 -16.14 7.39
N PRO A 134 16.64 -15.65 7.38
CA PRO A 134 16.91 -14.24 7.58
C PRO A 134 16.25 -13.33 6.52
N ALA A 135 16.15 -13.76 5.25
CA ALA A 135 15.45 -13.00 4.20
C ALA A 135 13.93 -12.96 4.45
N LEU A 136 13.34 -14.09 4.89
CA LEU A 136 11.92 -14.15 5.24
C LEU A 136 11.58 -13.24 6.43
N ARG A 137 12.46 -13.17 7.42
CA ARG A 137 12.32 -12.25 8.57
C ARG A 137 12.46 -10.79 8.16
N ARG A 138 13.43 -10.44 7.32
CA ARG A 138 13.60 -9.07 6.80
C ARG A 138 12.38 -8.62 6.00
N ALA A 139 11.80 -9.52 5.20
CA ALA A 139 10.56 -9.26 4.46
C ALA A 139 9.32 -9.18 5.37
N GLY A 140 9.43 -9.52 6.65
CA GLY A 140 8.32 -9.56 7.59
C GLY A 140 7.34 -10.73 7.37
N LEU A 141 7.63 -11.66 6.47
CA LEU A 141 6.79 -12.84 6.18
C LEU A 141 6.80 -13.86 7.32
N VAL A 142 7.90 -13.87 8.08
CA VAL A 142 8.09 -14.75 9.23
C VAL A 142 8.48 -13.91 10.44
N THR A 143 7.85 -14.18 11.58
CA THR A 143 8.11 -13.50 12.86
C THR A 143 9.50 -13.86 13.41
N ALA A 144 9.99 -13.12 14.42
CA ALA A 144 11.23 -13.43 15.12
C ALA A 144 11.21 -14.85 15.71
N ALA A 145 10.05 -15.33 16.19
CA ALA A 145 9.87 -16.69 16.71
C ALA A 145 9.80 -17.77 15.61
N GLY A 146 9.83 -17.39 14.32
CA GLY A 146 9.85 -18.34 13.21
C GLY A 146 8.48 -18.80 12.71
N TYR A 147 7.40 -18.13 13.10
CA TYR A 147 6.04 -18.41 12.62
C TYR A 147 5.67 -17.51 11.44
N ASP A 148 4.77 -18.00 10.56
CA ASP A 148 4.19 -17.20 9.50
C ASP A 148 3.51 -15.96 10.09
N THR A 149 3.78 -14.78 9.52
CA THR A 149 3.21 -13.51 9.98
C THR A 149 1.71 -13.44 9.74
N TYR A 150 1.25 -14.00 8.62
CA TYR A 150 -0.16 -14.08 8.28
C TYR A 150 -0.71 -15.47 8.57
N ARG A 151 -1.85 -15.49 9.27
CA ARG A 151 -2.62 -16.70 9.59
C ARG A 151 -4.09 -16.36 9.53
N HIS A 152 -4.89 -17.17 8.84
CA HIS A 152 -6.34 -16.98 8.63
C HIS A 152 -6.65 -15.55 8.13
N ARG A 153 -5.96 -15.15 7.01
CA ARG A 153 -6.12 -13.82 6.42
C ARG A 153 -6.34 -13.87 4.93
N ILE A 154 -7.29 -13.08 4.45
CA ILE A 154 -7.30 -12.66 3.05
C ILE A 154 -6.11 -11.76 2.84
N VAL A 155 -5.34 -12.00 1.78
CA VAL A 155 -4.11 -11.25 1.47
C VAL A 155 -4.28 -10.52 0.15
N PHE A 156 -3.93 -9.24 0.17
CA PHE A 156 -3.87 -8.39 -1.01
C PHE A 156 -2.43 -7.93 -1.23
N PRO A 157 -1.88 -8.09 -2.45
CA PRO A 157 -0.60 -7.52 -2.78
C PRO A 157 -0.73 -6.00 -2.96
N LEU A 158 0.24 -5.30 -2.41
CA LEU A 158 0.41 -3.85 -2.59
C LEU A 158 1.73 -3.60 -3.31
N GLU A 159 1.93 -2.38 -3.77
CA GLU A 159 3.22 -1.99 -4.33
C GLU A 159 4.31 -2.15 -3.27
N GLY A 160 4.98 -3.31 -3.34
CA GLY A 160 6.08 -3.69 -2.49
C GLY A 160 5.75 -3.98 -1.04
N ASN A 161 4.51 -4.31 -0.71
CA ASN A 161 4.08 -4.78 0.59
C ASN A 161 2.96 -5.82 0.40
N LEU A 162 2.50 -6.41 1.49
CA LEU A 162 1.29 -7.21 1.52
C LEU A 162 0.38 -6.69 2.64
N TYR A 163 -0.91 -6.71 2.38
CA TYR A 163 -1.93 -6.43 3.38
C TYR A 163 -2.74 -7.69 3.66
N GLY A 164 -2.98 -7.98 4.94
CA GLY A 164 -3.75 -9.13 5.40
C GLY A 164 -4.97 -8.74 6.23
N ARG A 165 -6.17 -9.10 5.77
CA ARG A 165 -7.44 -8.97 6.51
C ARG A 165 -7.78 -10.26 7.23
N SER A 166 -7.96 -10.24 8.54
CA SER A 166 -8.41 -11.41 9.31
C SER A 166 -9.81 -11.86 8.85
N VAL A 167 -9.98 -13.18 8.69
CA VAL A 167 -11.30 -13.78 8.43
C VAL A 167 -12.05 -14.13 9.72
N SER A 168 -11.40 -13.97 10.88
CA SER A 168 -11.96 -14.21 12.20
C SER A 168 -11.81 -12.98 13.09
N ASP A 169 -12.67 -12.87 14.10
CA ASP A 169 -12.67 -11.76 15.07
C ASP A 169 -11.62 -11.92 16.18
N SER A 170 -10.92 -13.06 16.23
CA SER A 170 -9.93 -13.39 17.27
C SER A 170 -8.57 -12.73 17.09
N ALA A 171 -8.34 -11.99 16.00
CA ALA A 171 -7.07 -11.34 15.69
C ALA A 171 -7.29 -9.90 15.20
N PRO A 172 -6.30 -9.01 15.31
CA PRO A 172 -6.40 -7.67 14.76
C PRO A 172 -6.88 -7.72 13.31
N PRO A 173 -7.94 -6.98 12.94
CA PRO A 173 -8.57 -7.11 11.62
C PRO A 173 -7.61 -6.78 10.49
N HIS A 174 -6.73 -5.80 10.66
CA HIS A 174 -5.82 -5.30 9.65
C HIS A 174 -4.37 -5.59 10.02
N ARG A 175 -3.58 -6.04 9.05
CA ARG A 175 -2.14 -6.24 9.23
C ARG A 175 -1.39 -5.98 7.94
N PHE A 176 -0.40 -5.07 8.02
CA PHE A 176 0.60 -4.88 6.97
C PHE A 176 1.89 -5.60 7.37
N LEU A 177 2.70 -5.98 6.39
CA LEU A 177 4.09 -6.30 6.66
C LEU A 177 4.85 -5.02 7.05
N PRO A 178 6.01 -5.13 7.71
CA PRO A 178 6.86 -3.98 7.99
C PRO A 178 7.20 -3.19 6.73
N GLY A 179 7.23 -1.87 6.85
CA GLY A 179 7.55 -0.96 5.75
C GLY A 179 6.41 -0.02 5.38
N ALA A 180 6.60 0.74 4.31
CA ALA A 180 5.61 1.71 3.84
C ALA A 180 4.38 1.02 3.23
N LYS A 181 3.22 1.63 3.38
CA LYS A 181 1.97 1.18 2.73
C LYS A 181 1.99 1.37 1.21
N GLY A 182 2.89 2.23 0.70
CA GLY A 182 2.95 2.62 -0.70
C GLY A 182 2.06 3.81 -1.05
N GLY A 183 1.81 3.98 -2.35
CA GLY A 183 0.88 4.97 -2.88
C GLY A 183 -0.58 4.55 -2.74
N LEU A 184 -1.44 5.24 -3.47
CA LEU A 184 -2.85 4.87 -3.61
C LEU A 184 -2.97 3.54 -4.36
N TYR A 185 -3.85 2.66 -3.89
CA TYR A 185 -4.08 1.37 -4.53
C TYR A 185 -4.67 1.54 -5.93
N SER A 186 -4.16 0.80 -6.91
CA SER A 186 -4.60 0.88 -8.32
C SER A 186 -4.51 2.29 -8.94
N TRP A 187 -3.60 3.13 -8.44
CA TRP A 187 -3.45 4.51 -8.91
C TRP A 187 -3.11 4.61 -10.39
N ALA A 188 -2.28 3.71 -10.90
CA ALA A 188 -1.90 3.69 -12.31
C ALA A 188 -3.12 3.66 -13.25
N GLN A 189 -4.22 3.01 -12.84
CA GLN A 189 -5.48 3.03 -13.56
C GLN A 189 -6.30 4.29 -13.25
N ALA A 190 -6.50 4.60 -11.96
CA ALA A 190 -7.37 5.69 -11.55
C ALA A 190 -6.90 7.07 -12.05
N GLN A 191 -5.59 7.31 -12.13
CA GLN A 191 -5.03 8.59 -12.58
C GLN A 191 -5.39 8.99 -14.01
N SER A 192 -5.80 8.03 -14.87
CA SER A 192 -6.21 8.31 -16.25
C SER A 192 -7.61 8.94 -16.35
N TYR A 193 -8.36 9.00 -15.26
CA TYR A 193 -9.70 9.56 -15.23
C TYR A 193 -9.69 10.99 -14.68
N PRO A 194 -10.52 11.90 -15.25
CA PRO A 194 -10.67 13.26 -14.74
C PRO A 194 -11.40 13.30 -13.39
N GLU A 195 -12.16 12.27 -13.09
CA GLU A 195 -12.89 12.08 -11.84
C GLU A 195 -12.43 10.81 -11.16
N VAL A 196 -12.06 10.88 -9.89
CA VAL A 196 -11.53 9.76 -9.12
C VAL A 196 -12.35 9.57 -7.85
N ILE A 197 -12.74 8.34 -7.56
CA ILE A 197 -13.41 7.95 -6.32
C ILE A 197 -12.36 7.43 -5.36
N LEU A 198 -12.17 8.13 -4.24
CA LEU A 198 -11.28 7.71 -3.16
C LEU A 198 -12.08 7.01 -2.06
N VAL A 199 -11.71 5.77 -1.76
CA VAL A 199 -12.26 4.98 -0.66
C VAL A 199 -11.19 4.65 0.38
N GLU A 200 -11.62 4.20 1.57
CA GLU A 200 -10.72 3.90 2.67
C GLU A 200 -10.11 2.50 2.57
N GLY A 201 -10.91 1.49 2.24
CA GLY A 201 -10.56 0.08 2.32
C GLY A 201 -10.53 -0.65 0.99
N LEU A 202 -9.81 -1.78 0.95
CA LEU A 202 -9.74 -2.63 -0.26
C LEU A 202 -11.07 -3.34 -0.56
N PHE A 203 -11.91 -3.56 0.45
CA PHE A 203 -13.24 -4.13 0.24
C PHE A 203 -14.21 -3.11 -0.36
N ASP A 204 -14.04 -1.82 -0.04
CA ASP A 204 -14.78 -0.73 -0.65
C ASP A 204 -14.38 -0.57 -2.13
N TYR A 205 -13.08 -0.60 -2.39
CA TYR A 205 -12.55 -0.65 -3.76
C TYR A 205 -13.15 -1.82 -4.54
N ALA A 206 -13.15 -3.00 -3.94
CA ALA A 206 -13.60 -4.23 -4.60
C ALA A 206 -15.07 -4.18 -5.03
N VAL A 207 -15.97 -3.75 -4.15
CA VAL A 207 -17.41 -3.69 -4.47
C VAL A 207 -17.72 -2.60 -5.51
N LEU A 208 -17.02 -1.48 -5.48
CA LEU A 208 -17.15 -0.44 -6.52
C LEU A 208 -16.64 -0.93 -7.87
N TRP A 209 -15.50 -1.64 -7.88
CA TRP A 209 -14.99 -2.26 -9.09
C TRP A 209 -15.97 -3.30 -9.66
N GLU A 210 -16.56 -4.15 -8.80
CA GLU A 210 -17.59 -5.13 -9.16
C GLU A 210 -18.85 -4.45 -9.71
N ALA A 211 -19.22 -3.29 -9.15
CA ALA A 211 -20.33 -2.46 -9.61
C ALA A 211 -20.04 -1.69 -10.93
N GLY A 212 -18.85 -1.80 -11.49
CA GLY A 212 -18.48 -1.20 -12.78
C GLY A 212 -17.67 0.09 -12.71
N PHE A 213 -17.40 0.65 -11.52
CA PHE A 213 -16.57 1.83 -11.38
C PHE A 213 -15.09 1.50 -11.59
N ARG A 214 -14.45 2.15 -12.57
CA ARG A 214 -13.05 1.90 -12.93
C ARG A 214 -12.12 3.04 -12.50
N ASN A 215 -12.68 4.17 -12.10
CA ASN A 215 -12.00 5.36 -11.61
C ASN A 215 -11.86 5.37 -10.09
N VAL A 216 -11.89 4.21 -9.44
CA VAL A 216 -11.76 4.06 -7.99
C VAL A 216 -10.32 3.81 -7.57
N THR A 217 -9.95 4.36 -6.43
CA THR A 217 -8.66 4.14 -5.74
C THR A 217 -8.88 4.06 -4.23
N CYS A 218 -7.88 3.50 -3.50
CA CYS A 218 -7.99 3.27 -2.06
C CYS A 218 -6.77 3.81 -1.31
N SER A 219 -7.01 4.47 -0.17
CA SER A 219 -5.97 5.03 0.70
C SER A 219 -5.34 4.03 1.67
N LEU A 220 -5.96 2.86 1.85
CA LEU A 220 -5.53 1.85 2.83
C LEU A 220 -5.56 2.38 4.27
N GLY A 221 -6.59 3.12 4.61
CA GLY A 221 -6.87 3.73 5.90
C GLY A 221 -7.27 5.19 5.82
N THR A 222 -7.73 5.75 6.93
CA THR A 222 -8.35 7.08 7.04
C THR A 222 -7.39 8.25 6.71
N HIS A 223 -6.06 8.04 6.90
CA HIS A 223 -5.07 9.10 6.71
C HIS A 223 -4.19 8.83 5.48
N LEU A 224 -4.10 9.85 4.62
CA LEU A 224 -3.18 9.83 3.48
C LEU A 224 -1.75 10.10 3.93
N ASN A 225 -0.81 9.34 3.37
CA ASN A 225 0.61 9.70 3.46
C ASN A 225 0.98 10.77 2.40
N ALA A 226 2.20 11.31 2.51
CA ALA A 226 2.66 12.38 1.61
C ALA A 226 2.67 11.96 0.13
N LEU A 227 2.94 10.69 -0.18
CA LEU A 227 2.90 10.17 -1.54
C LEU A 227 1.47 10.13 -2.09
N GLN A 228 0.54 9.57 -1.33
CA GLN A 228 -0.87 9.48 -1.71
C GLN A 228 -1.50 10.85 -1.93
N LEU A 229 -1.18 11.81 -1.05
CA LEU A 229 -1.65 13.17 -1.21
C LEU A 229 -1.08 13.83 -2.48
N ARG A 230 0.22 13.62 -2.76
CA ARG A 230 0.85 14.12 -4.00
C ARG A 230 0.19 13.50 -5.24
N GLN A 231 -0.10 12.19 -5.22
CA GLN A 231 -0.80 11.52 -6.32
C GLN A 231 -2.16 12.14 -6.63
N LEU A 232 -2.96 12.47 -5.60
CA LEU A 232 -4.24 13.14 -5.81
C LEU A 232 -4.08 14.57 -6.34
N CYS A 233 -2.99 15.26 -5.99
CA CYS A 233 -2.71 16.63 -6.42
C CYS A 233 -1.97 16.71 -7.77
N ASP A 234 -1.61 15.59 -8.38
CA ASP A 234 -0.90 15.56 -9.65
C ASP A 234 -1.90 15.67 -10.82
N GLY A 235 -2.05 16.89 -11.34
CA GLY A 235 -2.94 17.23 -12.44
C GLY A 235 -4.37 17.61 -12.02
N PRO A 236 -5.13 18.24 -12.95
CA PRO A 236 -6.49 18.69 -12.70
C PRO A 236 -7.45 17.50 -12.65
N ARG A 237 -8.17 17.35 -11.53
CA ARG A 237 -9.20 16.32 -11.37
C ARG A 237 -10.20 16.68 -10.29
N THR A 238 -11.34 15.98 -10.31
CA THR A 238 -12.29 15.97 -9.20
C THR A 238 -12.10 14.69 -8.39
N VAL A 239 -11.98 14.80 -7.07
CA VAL A 239 -11.86 13.67 -6.16
C VAL A 239 -13.16 13.54 -5.35
N TYR A 240 -13.87 12.43 -5.53
CA TYR A 240 -15.01 12.05 -4.73
C TYR A 240 -14.54 11.27 -3.51
N LEU A 241 -14.81 11.79 -2.32
CA LEU A 241 -14.42 11.19 -1.04
C LEU A 241 -15.58 10.33 -0.54
N ALA A 242 -15.54 9.03 -0.83
CA ALA A 242 -16.52 8.04 -0.39
C ALA A 242 -15.92 7.24 0.80
N LEU A 243 -15.78 7.91 1.95
CA LEU A 243 -15.24 7.34 3.18
C LEU A 243 -16.39 6.81 4.05
N ASP A 244 -16.05 5.98 5.06
CA ASP A 244 -17.03 5.36 5.93
C ASP A 244 -17.82 6.39 6.74
N ALA A 245 -19.13 6.23 6.82
CA ALA A 245 -20.03 7.06 7.62
C ALA A 245 -20.28 6.42 8.99
N ASP A 246 -19.22 6.32 9.81
CA ASP A 246 -19.29 5.73 11.15
C ASP A 246 -20.18 6.55 12.10
N ALA A 247 -20.94 5.89 12.98
CA ALA A 247 -21.80 6.51 14.00
C ALA A 247 -21.06 7.50 14.92
N ASN A 248 -19.75 7.32 15.12
CA ASN A 248 -18.93 8.25 15.92
C ASN A 248 -18.44 9.48 15.13
N GLY A 249 -18.76 9.60 13.84
CA GLY A 249 -18.42 10.74 12.98
C GLY A 249 -16.94 10.86 12.60
N SER A 250 -16.10 9.89 12.97
CA SER A 250 -14.66 9.99 12.72
C SER A 250 -14.31 9.98 11.24
N GLY A 251 -14.96 9.13 10.46
CA GLY A 251 -14.80 9.08 8.99
C GLY A 251 -15.26 10.36 8.30
N GLN A 252 -16.37 10.95 8.74
CA GLN A 252 -16.87 12.20 8.22
C GLN A 252 -15.95 13.38 8.52
N GLN A 253 -15.40 13.46 9.75
CA GLN A 253 -14.41 14.48 10.11
C GLN A 253 -13.13 14.33 9.29
N ALA A 254 -12.66 13.10 9.08
CA ALA A 254 -11.51 12.82 8.24
C ALA A 254 -11.77 13.23 6.78
N ALA A 255 -12.96 12.93 6.24
CA ALA A 255 -13.37 13.34 4.90
C ALA A 255 -13.40 14.86 4.74
N GLN A 256 -13.96 15.59 5.71
CA GLN A 256 -14.00 17.06 5.71
C GLN A 256 -12.59 17.66 5.75
N SER A 257 -11.73 17.19 6.66
CA SER A 257 -10.34 17.64 6.79
C SER A 257 -9.54 17.36 5.51
N LEU A 258 -9.73 16.18 4.91
CA LEU A 258 -9.08 15.84 3.65
C LEU A 258 -9.60 16.69 2.49
N SER A 259 -10.91 16.92 2.41
CA SER A 259 -11.53 17.79 1.40
C SER A 259 -10.94 19.21 1.45
N GLN A 260 -10.82 19.78 2.65
CA GLN A 260 -10.20 21.08 2.84
C GLN A 260 -8.73 21.08 2.38
N THR A 261 -7.96 20.07 2.79
CA THR A 261 -6.54 19.91 2.40
C THR A 261 -6.36 19.83 0.87
N LEU A 262 -7.23 19.12 0.18
CA LEU A 262 -7.21 18.99 -1.28
C LEU A 262 -7.56 20.31 -1.97
N ARG A 263 -8.58 21.02 -1.48
CA ARG A 263 -8.99 22.33 -2.02
C ARG A 263 -7.91 23.39 -1.86
N GLU A 264 -7.25 23.44 -0.70
CA GLU A 264 -6.12 24.34 -0.46
C GLU A 264 -4.96 24.11 -1.44
N ARG A 265 -4.92 22.92 -2.06
CA ARG A 265 -3.95 22.53 -3.10
C ARG A 265 -4.49 22.62 -4.53
N GLY A 266 -5.67 23.22 -4.70
CA GLY A 266 -6.28 23.43 -6.01
C GLY A 266 -7.00 22.19 -6.60
N VAL A 267 -7.25 21.15 -5.81
CA VAL A 267 -7.96 19.94 -6.25
C VAL A 267 -9.44 20.06 -5.88
N ALA A 268 -10.32 19.87 -6.84
CA ALA A 268 -11.76 19.80 -6.58
C ALA A 268 -12.08 18.54 -5.77
N ALA A 269 -12.60 18.69 -4.55
CA ALA A 269 -12.96 17.59 -3.68
C ALA A 269 -14.44 17.64 -3.33
N ARG A 270 -15.16 16.53 -3.51
CA ARG A 270 -16.58 16.38 -3.24
C ARG A 270 -16.80 15.28 -2.20
N LEU A 271 -17.64 15.56 -1.21
CA LEU A 271 -18.01 14.61 -0.18
C LEU A 271 -19.20 13.77 -0.64
N VAL A 272 -19.04 12.45 -0.66
CA VAL A 272 -20.12 11.51 -0.96
C VAL A 272 -20.81 11.13 0.34
N SER A 273 -22.10 11.48 0.46
CA SER A 273 -22.91 11.17 1.65
C SER A 273 -23.51 9.77 1.51
N LEU A 274 -22.89 8.78 2.13
CA LEU A 274 -23.44 7.44 2.26
C LEU A 274 -24.51 7.41 3.35
N PRO A 275 -25.44 6.42 3.34
CA PRO A 275 -26.35 6.21 4.45
C PRO A 275 -25.58 6.03 5.78
N GLU A 276 -26.24 6.40 6.88
CA GLU A 276 -25.68 6.30 8.23
C GLU A 276 -25.19 4.86 8.52
N ASP A 277 -24.05 4.73 9.19
CA ASP A 277 -23.35 3.48 9.49
C ASP A 277 -22.94 2.63 8.27
N HIS A 278 -22.88 3.24 7.09
CA HIS A 278 -22.42 2.55 5.89
C HIS A 278 -21.12 3.16 5.34
N GLY A 279 -20.20 2.25 4.96
CA GLY A 279 -19.17 2.53 3.97
C GLY A 279 -19.58 1.95 2.61
N PRO A 280 -18.81 2.16 1.55
CA PRO A 280 -19.16 1.63 0.23
C PRO A 280 -19.36 0.10 0.23
N ASN A 281 -18.54 -0.65 0.97
CA ASN A 281 -18.69 -2.10 1.06
C ASN A 281 -20.03 -2.51 1.66
N SER A 282 -20.39 -2.00 2.83
CA SER A 282 -21.66 -2.35 3.47
C SER A 282 -22.88 -1.85 2.68
N PHE A 283 -22.78 -0.69 2.02
CA PHE A 283 -23.82 -0.18 1.12
C PHE A 283 -24.20 -1.22 0.05
N PHE A 284 -23.21 -1.73 -0.70
CA PHE A 284 -23.47 -2.74 -1.74
C PHE A 284 -23.86 -4.10 -1.17
N VAL A 285 -23.26 -4.52 -0.06
CA VAL A 285 -23.60 -5.81 0.60
C VAL A 285 -25.03 -5.79 1.12
N CYS A 286 -25.54 -4.64 1.59
CA CYS A 286 -26.93 -4.47 2.04
C CYS A 286 -27.93 -4.24 0.90
N GLY A 287 -27.51 -4.34 -0.36
CA GLY A 287 -28.42 -4.31 -1.52
C GLY A 287 -28.40 -3.00 -2.30
N GLY A 288 -27.53 -2.06 -1.96
CA GLY A 288 -27.32 -0.85 -2.76
C GLY A 288 -26.85 -1.18 -4.17
N THR A 289 -27.29 -0.38 -5.14
CA THR A 289 -27.04 -0.60 -6.56
C THR A 289 -26.03 0.41 -7.13
N ALA A 290 -25.40 0.05 -8.26
CA ALA A 290 -24.52 0.96 -8.99
C ALA A 290 -25.22 2.26 -9.39
N LYS A 291 -26.51 2.21 -9.75
CA LYS A 291 -27.31 3.39 -10.11
C LYS A 291 -27.52 4.33 -8.91
N GLU A 292 -27.84 3.78 -7.75
CA GLU A 292 -27.96 4.56 -6.51
C GLU A 292 -26.63 5.17 -6.11
N PHE A 293 -25.54 4.43 -6.18
CA PHE A 293 -24.21 4.98 -5.90
C PHE A 293 -23.81 6.08 -6.90
N GLN A 294 -24.11 5.90 -8.19
CA GLN A 294 -23.90 6.94 -9.20
C GLN A 294 -24.68 8.23 -8.86
N HIS A 295 -25.92 8.09 -8.40
CA HIS A 295 -26.71 9.24 -7.95
C HIS A 295 -26.06 9.93 -6.74
N LEU A 296 -25.48 9.18 -5.78
CA LEU A 296 -24.74 9.78 -4.66
C LEU A 296 -23.52 10.59 -5.12
N LEU A 297 -22.84 10.17 -6.19
CA LEU A 297 -21.75 10.94 -6.78
C LEU A 297 -22.26 12.24 -7.45
N GLU A 298 -23.40 12.18 -8.14
CA GLU A 298 -23.99 13.35 -8.84
C GLU A 298 -24.44 14.44 -7.85
N VAL A 299 -24.99 14.04 -6.70
CA VAL A 299 -25.45 14.98 -5.67
C VAL A 299 -24.37 15.34 -4.64
N ALA A 300 -23.15 14.81 -4.80
CA ALA A 300 -22.06 15.06 -3.86
C ALA A 300 -21.70 16.54 -3.77
N CYS A 301 -21.65 17.04 -2.55
CA CYS A 301 -21.41 18.45 -2.25
C CYS A 301 -19.92 18.81 -2.30
N LEU A 302 -19.65 20.05 -2.66
CA LEU A 302 -18.32 20.66 -2.55
C LEU A 302 -17.93 20.86 -1.08
#